data_5024f0607d8848dd9369e0f3258b0bfd
#
_entry.id   5024f0607d8848dd9369e0f3258b0bfd
#
_cell.length_a   1.000
_cell.length_b   1.000
_cell.length_c   1.000
_cell.angle_alpha   90.00
_cell.angle_beta   90.00
_cell.angle_gamma   90.00
#
_symmetry.space_group_name_H-M   'P 1'
#
loop_
_entity.id
_entity.type
_entity.pdbx_description
1 polymer ?
#
loop_
_entity_poly.entity_id
_entity_poly.type
_entity_poly.pdbx_seq_one_letter_code
_entity_poly.pdbx_strand_id
1 'polypeptide(L)'
;MKLYTRLPKELKAYYDHELDLYTEAYGNGYLQVAWQHLERAHIIGQRYPFAHSYVHWKMLLFGFKIKSAKEVFGQIPDRKSVV
;
A
#
# COMPACT_ATOMS: atom_id res chain seq x y z
N MET A 1 23.45 -6.04 10.40
CA MET A 1 22.84 -5.33 9.64
C MET A 1 22.39 -5.88 8.42
N LYS A 2 23.21 -6.40 7.62
CA LYS A 2 22.77 -6.89 6.44
C LYS A 2 21.77 -7.94 6.62
N LEU A 3 21.66 -8.56 7.73
CA LEU A 3 20.69 -9.54 7.95
C LEU A 3 19.31 -9.05 7.75
N TYR A 4 19.07 -7.81 8.08
CA TYR A 4 17.72 -7.30 8.04
C TYR A 4 17.46 -6.43 6.84
N THR A 5 18.38 -6.38 5.91
CA THR A 5 18.17 -5.56 4.75
C THR A 5 17.38 -6.27 3.71
N ARG A 6 17.25 -7.60 3.80
CA ARG A 6 16.49 -8.31 2.83
C ARG A 6 15.66 -9.37 3.48
N LEU A 7 14.47 -9.58 2.95
CA LEU A 7 13.59 -10.58 3.49
C LEU A 7 14.10 -11.97 3.26
N PRO A 8 13.85 -12.87 4.19
CA PRO A 8 14.13 -14.26 3.94
C PRO A 8 13.29 -14.73 2.77
N LYS A 9 13.80 -15.73 2.09
CA LYS A 9 13.17 -16.22 0.90
C LYS A 9 11.70 -16.55 1.09
N GLU A 10 11.36 -17.20 2.18
CA GLU A 10 10.00 -17.58 2.43
C GLU A 10 9.10 -16.39 2.59
N LEU A 11 9.56 -15.40 3.33
CA LEU A 11 8.75 -14.21 3.53
C LEU A 11 8.66 -13.40 2.28
N LYS A 12 9.72 -13.42 1.48
CA LYS A 12 9.71 -12.66 0.27
C LYS A 12 8.62 -13.12 -0.67
N ALA A 13 8.37 -14.42 -0.71
CA ALA A 13 7.32 -14.94 -1.57
C ALA A 13 5.96 -14.38 -1.17
N TYR A 14 5.68 -14.32 0.12
CA TYR A 14 4.42 -13.77 0.58
C TYR A 14 4.36 -12.27 0.36
N TYR A 15 5.46 -11.61 0.60
CA TYR A 15 5.53 -10.17 0.43
C TYR A 15 5.26 -9.79 -1.04
N ASP A 16 5.93 -10.48 -1.95
CA ASP A 16 5.76 -10.20 -3.37
C ASP A 16 4.33 -10.52 -3.83
N HIS A 17 3.77 -11.58 -3.26
CA HIS A 17 2.41 -11.97 -3.62
C HIS A 17 1.43 -10.88 -3.20
N GLU A 18 1.59 -10.33 -2.01
CA GLU A 18 0.70 -9.28 -1.57
C GLU A 18 0.84 -8.03 -2.41
N LEU A 19 2.07 -7.72 -2.84
CA LEU A 19 2.27 -6.57 -3.69
C LEU A 19 1.67 -6.77 -5.07
N ASP A 20 1.70 -8.01 -5.57
CA ASP A 20 1.08 -8.31 -6.85
C ASP A 20 -0.43 -8.16 -6.73
N LEU A 21 -1.01 -8.63 -5.64
CA LEU A 21 -2.43 -8.49 -5.44
C LEU A 21 -2.82 -7.04 -5.28
N TYR A 22 -1.95 -6.27 -4.64
CA TYR A 22 -2.16 -4.84 -4.51
C TYR A 22 -2.20 -4.19 -5.89
N THR A 23 -1.25 -4.53 -6.73
CA THR A 23 -1.16 -3.92 -8.05
C THR A 23 -2.38 -4.27 -8.88
N GLU A 24 -2.82 -5.51 -8.78
CA GLU A 24 -3.97 -5.94 -9.53
C GLU A 24 -5.24 -5.23 -9.05
N ALA A 25 -5.44 -5.18 -7.76
CA ALA A 25 -6.62 -4.55 -7.22
C ALA A 25 -6.63 -3.05 -7.53
N TYR A 26 -5.46 -2.43 -7.41
CA TYR A 26 -5.35 -1.01 -7.68
C TYR A 26 -5.69 -0.73 -9.14
N GLY A 27 -5.19 -1.55 -10.05
CA GLY A 27 -5.45 -1.36 -11.47
C GLY A 27 -6.90 -1.55 -11.82
N ASN A 28 -7.62 -2.34 -11.04
CA ASN A 28 -9.03 -2.58 -11.29
C ASN A 28 -9.93 -1.61 -10.53
N GLY A 29 -9.35 -0.70 -9.80
CA GLY A 29 -10.14 0.28 -9.08
C GLY A 29 -10.65 -0.17 -7.73
N TYR A 30 -10.25 -1.35 -7.26
CA TYR A 30 -10.69 -1.84 -5.97
C TYR A 30 -9.75 -1.29 -4.90
N LEU A 31 -9.90 -0.02 -4.61
CA LEU A 31 -8.93 0.67 -3.77
C LEU A 31 -8.87 0.17 -2.34
N GLN A 32 -9.99 -0.21 -1.80
CA GLN A 32 -10.00 -0.70 -0.45
C GLN A 32 -9.29 -2.04 -0.34
N VAL A 33 -9.52 -2.90 -1.31
CA VAL A 33 -8.86 -4.19 -1.35
C VAL A 33 -7.37 -3.98 -1.58
N ALA A 34 -7.02 -3.05 -2.45
CA ALA A 34 -5.62 -2.75 -2.69
C ALA A 34 -4.93 -2.30 -1.41
N TRP A 35 -5.58 -1.44 -0.66
CA TRP A 35 -5.01 -0.97 0.59
C TRP A 35 -4.79 -2.13 1.56
N GLN A 36 -5.72 -3.07 1.63
CA GLN A 36 -5.58 -4.20 2.51
C GLN A 36 -4.36 -5.04 2.16
N HIS A 37 -4.12 -5.24 0.89
CA HIS A 37 -2.95 -6.00 0.48
C HIS A 37 -1.66 -5.25 0.80
N LEU A 38 -1.70 -3.93 0.67
CA LEU A 38 -0.55 -3.12 0.98
C LEU A 38 -0.26 -3.20 2.48
N GLU A 39 -1.30 -3.22 3.30
CA GLU A 39 -1.13 -3.35 4.72
C GLU A 39 -0.52 -4.70 5.08
N ARG A 40 -0.92 -5.74 4.39
CA ARG A 40 -0.36 -7.05 4.65
C ARG A 40 1.12 -7.09 4.27
N ALA A 41 1.47 -6.48 3.16
CA ALA A 41 2.87 -6.40 2.78
C ALA A 41 3.65 -5.62 3.81
N HIS A 42 3.05 -4.59 4.37
CA HIS A 42 3.69 -3.79 5.39
C HIS A 42 3.99 -4.64 6.63
N ILE A 43 3.03 -5.46 7.02
CA ILE A 43 3.23 -6.30 8.17
C ILE A 43 4.33 -7.32 7.93
N ILE A 44 4.34 -7.92 6.76
CA ILE A 44 5.34 -8.91 6.43
C ILE A 44 6.73 -8.30 6.44
N GLY A 45 6.86 -7.11 5.91
CA GLY A 45 8.17 -6.49 5.76
C GLY A 45 8.58 -5.53 6.85
N GLN A 46 7.78 -5.41 7.90
CA GLN A 46 8.03 -4.33 8.86
C GLN A 46 9.36 -4.42 9.61
N ARG A 47 9.95 -5.60 9.68
CA ARG A 47 11.23 -5.74 10.35
C ARG A 47 12.40 -5.51 9.44
N TYR A 48 12.17 -5.35 8.15
CA TYR A 48 13.23 -5.26 7.17
C TYR A 48 13.21 -3.87 6.55
N PRO A 49 14.25 -3.07 6.79
CA PRO A 49 14.21 -1.66 6.43
C PRO A 49 13.86 -1.36 4.99
N PHE A 50 14.43 -2.10 4.06
CA PHE A 50 14.13 -1.80 2.67
C PHE A 50 12.71 -2.19 2.29
N ALA A 51 12.25 -3.36 2.75
CA ALA A 51 10.90 -3.78 2.45
C ALA A 51 9.89 -2.84 3.11
N HIS A 52 10.18 -2.44 4.34
CA HIS A 52 9.32 -1.54 5.08
C HIS A 52 9.25 -0.19 4.39
N SER A 53 10.38 0.34 3.99
CA SER A 53 10.44 1.64 3.34
C SER A 53 9.72 1.61 2.00
N TYR A 54 9.89 0.52 1.27
CA TYR A 54 9.26 0.40 -0.04
C TYR A 54 7.74 0.43 0.08
N VAL A 55 7.20 -0.32 1.04
CA VAL A 55 5.77 -0.34 1.23
C VAL A 55 5.27 1.01 1.74
N HIS A 56 6.03 1.65 2.62
CA HIS A 56 5.64 2.96 3.08
C HIS A 56 5.61 3.96 1.93
N TRP A 57 6.55 3.84 1.03
CA TRP A 57 6.57 4.71 -0.14
C TRP A 57 5.32 4.47 -0.97
N LYS A 58 4.95 3.21 -1.14
CA LYS A 58 3.73 2.91 -1.88
C LYS A 58 2.50 3.40 -1.16
N MET A 59 2.49 3.32 0.15
CA MET A 59 1.37 3.82 0.92
C MET A 59 1.25 5.33 0.77
N LEU A 60 2.38 6.01 0.73
CA LEU A 60 2.38 7.44 0.57
C LEU A 60 1.82 7.81 -0.80
N LEU A 61 2.28 7.12 -1.84
CA LEU A 61 1.78 7.40 -3.18
C LEU A 61 0.30 7.08 -3.29
N PHE A 62 -0.12 6.02 -2.63
CA PHE A 62 -1.51 5.62 -2.64
C PHE A 62 -2.34 6.73 -1.98
N GLY A 63 -1.85 7.24 -0.86
CA GLY A 63 -2.54 8.32 -0.16
C GLY A 63 -2.67 9.56 -1.01
N PHE A 64 -1.61 9.91 -1.72
CA PHE A 64 -1.67 11.07 -2.58
C PHE A 64 -2.69 10.86 -3.70
N LYS A 65 -2.73 9.67 -4.27
CA LYS A 65 -3.67 9.43 -5.33
C LYS A 65 -5.10 9.44 -4.86
N ILE A 66 -5.34 8.88 -3.70
CA ILE A 66 -6.66 8.88 -3.14
C ILE A 66 -7.10 10.30 -2.83
N LYS A 67 -6.18 11.09 -2.29
CA LYS A 67 -6.50 12.44 -1.95
C LYS A 67 -6.80 13.25 -3.20
N SER A 68 -6.05 13.03 -4.24
CA SER A 68 -6.27 13.72 -5.48
C SER A 68 -7.62 13.36 -6.07
N ALA A 69 -7.97 12.09 -6.03
CA ALA A 69 -9.25 11.66 -6.53
C ALA A 69 -10.37 12.28 -5.71
N LYS A 70 -10.19 12.34 -4.41
CA LYS A 70 -11.16 12.94 -3.56
C LYS A 70 -11.34 14.40 -3.88
N GLU A 71 -10.28 15.07 -4.21
CA GLU A 71 -10.37 16.47 -4.54
C GLU A 71 -11.04 16.69 -5.87
N VAL A 72 -10.82 15.80 -6.80
CA VAL A 72 -11.43 15.90 -8.09
C VAL A 72 -12.94 15.75 -7.96
N PHE A 73 -13.36 14.75 -7.20
CA PHE A 73 -14.75 14.57 -6.96
C PHE A 73 -15.17 15.35 -5.77
N GLY A 74 -14.26 16.06 -5.21
CA GLY A 74 -14.46 16.70 -3.96
C GLY A 74 -15.30 17.90 -3.99
N GLN A 75 -15.73 18.23 -5.12
CA GLN A 75 -16.61 19.34 -5.19
C GLN A 75 -17.88 18.89 -4.56
N ILE A 76 -18.00 17.61 -4.30
CA ILE A 76 -19.16 17.12 -3.68
C ILE A 76 -19.26 17.67 -2.31
N PRO A 77 -20.29 18.32 -1.99
CA PRO A 77 -20.45 18.98 -0.73
C PRO A 77 -20.41 18.11 0.47
N ASP A 78 -20.81 16.89 0.30
CA ASP A 78 -20.87 16.10 1.46
C ASP A 78 -19.55 15.71 1.96
N ARG A 79 -18.53 16.16 1.30
CA ARG A 79 -17.26 15.85 1.76
C ARG A 79 -17.07 16.24 3.15
N LYS A 80 -17.76 17.21 3.60
CA LYS A 80 -17.53 17.63 4.89
C LYS A 80 -18.02 16.62 5.84
N SER A 81 -18.90 15.81 5.44
CA SER A 81 -19.40 14.89 6.38
C SER A 81 -18.44 13.80 6.60
N VAL A 82 -17.48 13.74 5.80
CA VAL A 82 -16.54 12.78 5.94
C VAL A 82 -15.70 12.95 7.06
N VAL A 83 -15.66 14.03 7.57
CA VAL A 83 -14.75 14.23 8.61
C VAL A 83 -14.96 13.54 9.75
#